data_098e341e2eac7d198c77ca796f7e249c
#
_entry.id   098e341e2eac7d198c77ca796f7e249c
#
_cell.length_a   1.000
_cell.length_b   1.000
_cell.length_c   1.000
_cell.angle_alpha   90.00
_cell.angle_beta   90.00
_cell.angle_gamma   90.00
#
_symmetry.space_group_name_H-M   'P 1'
#
loop_
_entity.id
_entity.type
_entity.pdbx_description
1 polymer ?
#
loop_
_entity_poly.entity_id
_entity_poly.type
_entity_poly.pdbx_seq_one_letter_code
_entity_poly.pdbx_strand_id
1 'polypeptide(L)'
;MRELLLILIVIVLSIIALPKPLWGMYGYVWFGLMRPDVLAWSIDKYPYSFVLAITTLLGSLRHVGRLLLLTTNPICRWLVLLQVPLAVSAVFAQVPELCAAPFWYFERVVLMALLIPLLVRTEREFQMLFLIIAFSLGTLGVKFGAWGLLHGGVRFTQGYGGMLSGNNEIALGLAMATPLCWYARRLSIARWARWLFLAMTVGCIAAVVMTYSRGGALALTAALVLIIMRENRRLLTFVVIFVLAAPAVYLIHDTYFQRLGTLRNPTEESSAASRLEYAKAAFAMWEDYPLLGVGFGQTNYVRLSTRYVGRKVDQVVHNSYLQTLVDSGVVAFLVYVGLMFGTIAWLQASATRARSDYPEMVVYLVAIQTALVAFAVGSTFGSIEHYDFYYMLLMCAACCYEIIRERALEVADFEHEPDSVTAAQGGTAPERRSLAVGRE
;
A
#
# COMPACT_ATOMS: atom_id res chain seq x y z
N MET A 1 -28.50 -12.33 -9.79
CA MET A 1 -27.58 -12.27 -10.95
C MET A 1 -26.17 -11.80 -10.60
N ARG A 2 -25.98 -10.64 -9.94
CA ARG A 2 -24.63 -10.13 -9.58
C ARG A 2 -23.85 -11.09 -8.68
N GLU A 3 -24.49 -11.66 -7.66
CA GLU A 3 -23.87 -12.63 -6.75
C GLU A 3 -23.45 -13.92 -7.47
N LEU A 4 -24.30 -14.46 -8.33
CA LEU A 4 -23.99 -15.67 -9.12
C LEU A 4 -22.79 -15.44 -10.06
N LEU A 5 -22.72 -14.26 -10.69
CA LEU A 5 -21.57 -13.89 -11.51
C LEU A 5 -20.30 -13.82 -10.68
N LEU A 6 -20.36 -13.24 -9.47
CA LEU A 6 -19.22 -13.15 -8.58
C LEU A 6 -18.73 -14.53 -8.13
N ILE A 7 -19.65 -15.41 -7.74
CA ILE A 7 -19.36 -16.81 -7.39
C ILE A 7 -18.68 -17.51 -8.57
N LEU A 8 -19.21 -17.36 -9.77
CA LEU A 8 -18.64 -17.96 -10.97
C LEU A 8 -17.22 -17.45 -11.22
N ILE A 9 -16.98 -16.14 -11.09
CA ILE A 9 -15.64 -15.55 -11.24
C ILE A 9 -14.67 -16.16 -10.20
N VAL A 10 -15.07 -16.28 -8.94
CA VAL A 10 -14.23 -16.86 -7.88
C VAL A 10 -13.91 -18.33 -8.15
N ILE A 11 -14.91 -19.11 -8.57
CA ILE A 11 -14.71 -20.53 -8.94
C ILE A 11 -13.72 -20.64 -10.09
N VAL A 12 -13.91 -19.88 -11.17
CA VAL A 12 -13.02 -19.90 -12.34
C VAL A 12 -11.59 -19.48 -11.95
N LEU A 13 -11.45 -18.39 -11.20
CA LEU A 13 -10.14 -17.94 -10.74
C LEU A 13 -9.47 -18.97 -9.81
N SER A 14 -10.24 -19.62 -8.93
CA SER A 14 -9.73 -20.65 -8.03
C SER A 14 -9.23 -21.90 -8.78
N ILE A 15 -9.95 -22.33 -9.83
CA ILE A 15 -9.52 -23.44 -10.69
C ILE A 15 -8.25 -23.05 -11.45
N ILE A 16 -8.17 -21.83 -12.00
CA ILE A 16 -7.00 -21.34 -12.71
C ILE A 16 -5.81 -21.15 -11.77
N ALA A 17 -6.03 -20.76 -10.53
CA ALA A 17 -4.98 -20.53 -9.53
C ALA A 17 -4.15 -21.79 -9.23
N LEU A 18 -4.73 -22.98 -9.29
CA LEU A 18 -4.03 -24.24 -9.04
C LEU A 18 -2.87 -24.49 -10.04
N PRO A 19 -3.07 -24.41 -11.38
CA PRO A 19 -1.97 -24.52 -12.33
C PRO A 19 -1.19 -23.22 -12.55
N LYS A 20 -1.80 -22.06 -12.35
CA LYS A 20 -1.22 -20.73 -12.61
C LYS A 20 -1.47 -19.79 -11.42
N PRO A 21 -0.72 -19.92 -10.30
CA PRO A 21 -0.98 -19.20 -9.05
C PRO A 21 -0.90 -17.68 -9.20
N LEU A 22 -0.19 -17.15 -10.18
CA LEU A 22 -0.17 -15.73 -10.48
C LEU A 22 -1.56 -15.15 -10.77
N TRP A 23 -2.43 -15.88 -11.49
CA TRP A 23 -3.81 -15.46 -11.73
C TRP A 23 -4.66 -15.46 -10.46
N GLY A 24 -4.42 -16.43 -9.58
CA GLY A 24 -5.02 -16.44 -8.25
C GLY A 24 -4.59 -15.25 -7.42
N MET A 25 -3.29 -14.87 -7.46
CA MET A 25 -2.76 -13.68 -6.80
C MET A 25 -3.43 -12.39 -7.34
N TYR A 26 -3.58 -12.25 -8.65
CA TYR A 26 -4.31 -11.11 -9.25
C TYR A 26 -5.75 -11.04 -8.75
N GLY A 27 -6.45 -12.17 -8.70
CA GLY A 27 -7.79 -12.27 -8.17
C GLY A 27 -7.86 -11.92 -6.69
N TYR A 28 -6.94 -12.43 -5.88
CA TYR A 28 -6.84 -12.13 -4.44
C TYR A 28 -6.63 -10.63 -4.18
N VAL A 29 -5.68 -10.01 -4.89
CA VAL A 29 -5.39 -8.57 -4.79
C VAL A 29 -6.60 -7.75 -5.21
N TRP A 30 -7.23 -8.09 -6.33
CA TRP A 30 -8.44 -7.42 -6.80
C TRP A 30 -9.57 -7.49 -5.77
N PHE A 31 -9.82 -8.69 -5.20
CA PHE A 31 -10.85 -8.88 -4.19
C PHE A 31 -10.55 -8.13 -2.89
N GLY A 32 -9.30 -8.20 -2.41
CA GLY A 32 -8.88 -7.52 -1.19
C GLY A 32 -9.01 -6.00 -1.26
N LEU A 33 -8.69 -5.41 -2.42
CA LEU A 33 -8.69 -3.96 -2.60
C LEU A 33 -10.03 -3.38 -3.05
N MET A 34 -10.73 -4.03 -3.98
CA MET A 34 -11.96 -3.51 -4.57
C MET A 34 -13.22 -3.91 -3.79
N ARG A 35 -13.18 -5.02 -3.04
CA ARG A 35 -14.32 -5.58 -2.31
C ARG A 35 -15.57 -5.73 -3.18
N PRO A 36 -15.49 -6.50 -4.29
CA PRO A 36 -16.63 -6.67 -5.21
C PRO A 36 -17.82 -7.39 -4.57
N ASP A 37 -17.60 -8.15 -3.50
CA ASP A 37 -18.61 -8.77 -2.64
C ASP A 37 -19.56 -7.72 -2.05
N VAL A 38 -19.02 -6.64 -1.51
CA VAL A 38 -19.80 -5.51 -0.97
C VAL A 38 -20.53 -4.76 -2.08
N LEU A 39 -19.88 -4.60 -3.26
CA LEU A 39 -20.49 -3.96 -4.43
C LEU A 39 -21.64 -4.79 -5.02
N ALA A 40 -21.64 -6.11 -4.84
CA ALA A 40 -22.68 -7.02 -5.28
C ALA A 40 -23.81 -7.22 -4.24
N TRP A 41 -23.75 -6.54 -3.08
CA TRP A 41 -24.66 -6.70 -1.93
C TRP A 41 -24.67 -8.11 -1.31
N SER A 42 -23.61 -8.86 -1.50
CA SER A 42 -23.38 -10.21 -1.00
C SER A 42 -22.49 -10.18 0.26
N ILE A 43 -22.74 -9.20 1.15
CA ILE A 43 -21.86 -8.86 2.27
C ILE A 43 -21.69 -10.09 3.17
N ASP A 44 -20.42 -10.44 3.42
CA ASP A 44 -19.95 -11.43 4.40
C ASP A 44 -20.60 -12.83 4.33
N LYS A 45 -21.33 -13.12 3.24
CA LYS A 45 -22.03 -14.39 3.08
C LYS A 45 -21.08 -15.55 2.77
N TYR A 46 -20.01 -15.26 2.03
CA TYR A 46 -19.01 -16.27 1.63
C TYR A 46 -17.57 -15.74 1.76
N PRO A 47 -16.62 -16.57 2.15
CA PRO A 47 -15.21 -16.19 2.34
C PRO A 47 -14.44 -16.17 1.02
N TYR A 48 -14.85 -15.37 0.04
CA TYR A 48 -14.29 -15.34 -1.32
C TYR A 48 -12.76 -15.12 -1.35
N SER A 49 -12.27 -14.12 -0.62
CA SER A 49 -10.84 -13.82 -0.55
C SER A 49 -10.05 -14.99 0.06
N PHE A 50 -10.62 -15.69 1.03
CA PHE A 50 -10.00 -16.85 1.68
C PHE A 50 -9.90 -18.04 0.71
N VAL A 51 -10.93 -18.30 -0.10
CA VAL A 51 -10.90 -19.35 -1.13
C VAL A 51 -9.81 -19.06 -2.17
N LEU A 52 -9.73 -17.81 -2.65
CA LEU A 52 -8.68 -17.38 -3.57
C LEU A 52 -7.28 -17.48 -2.93
N ALA A 53 -7.13 -17.11 -1.65
CA ALA A 53 -5.87 -17.24 -0.93
C ALA A 53 -5.40 -18.70 -0.84
N ILE A 54 -6.29 -19.62 -0.42
CA ILE A 54 -5.94 -21.05 -0.30
C ILE A 54 -5.58 -21.64 -1.65
N THR A 55 -6.37 -21.42 -2.70
CA THR A 55 -6.09 -21.98 -4.02
C THR A 55 -4.81 -21.41 -4.64
N THR A 56 -4.52 -20.12 -4.41
CA THR A 56 -3.26 -19.49 -4.80
C THR A 56 -2.08 -20.10 -4.05
N LEU A 57 -2.20 -20.28 -2.73
CA LEU A 57 -1.17 -20.89 -1.89
C LEU A 57 -0.85 -22.32 -2.33
N LEU A 58 -1.90 -23.14 -2.54
CA LEU A 58 -1.74 -24.53 -3.03
C LEU A 58 -1.06 -24.57 -4.40
N GLY A 59 -1.45 -23.71 -5.34
CA GLY A 59 -0.79 -23.58 -6.65
C GLY A 59 0.67 -23.13 -6.52
N SER A 60 0.98 -22.31 -5.52
CA SER A 60 2.33 -21.76 -5.27
C SER A 60 3.31 -22.80 -4.71
N LEU A 61 2.86 -23.94 -4.20
CA LEU A 61 3.73 -25.01 -3.72
C LEU A 61 4.71 -25.51 -4.79
N ARG A 62 4.40 -25.35 -6.07
CA ARG A 62 5.30 -25.65 -7.20
C ARG A 62 6.50 -24.72 -7.28
N HIS A 63 6.46 -23.58 -6.59
CA HIS A 63 7.47 -22.53 -6.59
C HIS A 63 8.33 -22.52 -5.32
N VAL A 64 8.26 -23.58 -4.51
CA VAL A 64 9.02 -23.70 -3.24
C VAL A 64 10.53 -23.47 -3.44
N GLY A 65 11.10 -23.86 -4.59
CA GLY A 65 12.51 -23.60 -4.90
C GLY A 65 12.89 -22.11 -4.93
N ARG A 66 11.90 -21.19 -4.97
CA ARG A 66 12.12 -19.74 -4.95
C ARG A 66 12.05 -19.14 -3.52
N LEU A 67 11.79 -19.92 -2.50
CA LEU A 67 11.75 -19.42 -1.13
C LEU A 67 13.06 -18.77 -0.67
N LEU A 68 14.19 -19.10 -1.31
CA LEU A 68 15.48 -18.43 -1.09
C LEU A 68 15.39 -16.91 -1.33
N LEU A 69 14.50 -16.46 -2.21
CA LEU A 69 14.25 -15.05 -2.47
C LEU A 69 13.81 -14.30 -1.19
N LEU A 70 13.12 -14.95 -0.27
CA LEU A 70 12.71 -14.34 1.00
C LEU A 70 13.90 -13.92 1.87
N THR A 71 15.06 -14.54 1.68
CA THR A 71 16.31 -14.23 2.41
C THR A 71 17.29 -13.41 1.59
N THR A 72 17.29 -13.52 0.26
CA THR A 72 18.21 -12.80 -0.64
C THR A 72 17.71 -11.41 -0.99
N ASN A 73 16.38 -11.22 -1.15
CA ASN A 73 15.79 -9.91 -1.36
C ASN A 73 15.77 -9.10 -0.04
N PRO A 74 16.41 -7.94 0.03
CA PRO A 74 16.52 -7.20 1.29
C PRO A 74 15.17 -6.79 1.88
N ILE A 75 14.19 -6.41 1.04
CA ILE A 75 12.86 -5.97 1.51
C ILE A 75 12.08 -7.16 2.09
N CYS A 76 12.09 -8.31 1.39
CA CYS A 76 11.47 -9.54 1.89
C CYS A 76 12.12 -9.99 3.21
N ARG A 77 13.47 -9.98 3.27
CA ARG A 77 14.23 -10.37 4.46
C ARG A 77 13.87 -9.51 5.67
N TRP A 78 13.78 -8.19 5.50
CA TRP A 78 13.39 -7.29 6.59
C TRP A 78 11.95 -7.52 7.04
N LEU A 79 11.03 -7.82 6.11
CA LEU A 79 9.64 -8.17 6.46
C LEU A 79 9.57 -9.49 7.24
N VAL A 80 10.34 -10.52 6.84
CA VAL A 80 10.42 -11.80 7.57
C VAL A 80 11.05 -11.58 8.95
N LEU A 81 12.12 -10.79 9.04
CA LEU A 81 12.74 -10.45 10.31
C LEU A 81 11.79 -9.71 11.27
N LEU A 82 10.91 -8.87 10.74
CA LEU A 82 9.90 -8.17 11.54
C LEU A 82 8.95 -9.15 12.25
N GLN A 83 8.64 -10.31 11.65
CA GLN A 83 7.72 -11.27 12.26
C GLN A 83 8.26 -11.85 13.58
N VAL A 84 9.58 -11.93 13.73
CA VAL A 84 10.19 -12.50 14.95
C VAL A 84 9.84 -11.66 16.21
N PRO A 85 10.17 -10.37 16.30
CA PRO A 85 9.82 -9.58 17.48
C PRO A 85 8.29 -9.43 17.66
N LEU A 86 7.49 -9.42 16.57
CA LEU A 86 6.03 -9.39 16.67
C LEU A 86 5.48 -10.69 17.29
N ALA A 87 5.98 -11.86 16.85
CA ALA A 87 5.60 -13.15 17.41
C ALA A 87 6.00 -13.28 18.88
N VAL A 88 7.23 -12.85 19.23
CA VAL A 88 7.71 -12.85 20.62
C VAL A 88 6.83 -11.94 21.48
N SER A 89 6.50 -10.74 20.99
CA SER A 89 5.58 -9.82 21.68
C SER A 89 4.19 -10.44 21.89
N ALA A 90 3.66 -11.15 20.90
CA ALA A 90 2.35 -11.81 21.01
C ALA A 90 2.35 -12.94 22.06
N VAL A 91 3.43 -13.73 22.12
CA VAL A 91 3.55 -14.85 23.07
C VAL A 91 3.75 -14.36 24.49
N PHE A 92 4.59 -13.34 24.70
CA PHE A 92 4.92 -12.76 26.00
C PHE A 92 4.09 -11.53 26.36
N ALA A 93 2.92 -11.37 25.72
CA ALA A 93 2.01 -10.27 25.99
C ALA A 93 1.48 -10.26 27.43
N GLN A 94 1.05 -9.10 27.93
CA GLN A 94 0.43 -8.98 29.24
C GLN A 94 -0.89 -9.77 29.37
N VAL A 95 -1.61 -9.93 28.23
CA VAL A 95 -2.78 -10.78 28.09
C VAL A 95 -2.68 -11.50 26.72
N PRO A 96 -2.02 -12.66 26.64
CA PRO A 96 -1.72 -13.35 25.38
C PRO A 96 -2.95 -13.73 24.55
N GLU A 97 -4.08 -14.04 25.22
CA GLU A 97 -5.32 -14.42 24.56
C GLU A 97 -5.86 -13.32 23.65
N LEU A 98 -5.57 -12.06 23.97
CA LEU A 98 -5.99 -10.91 23.16
C LEU A 98 -5.14 -10.73 21.91
N CYS A 99 -3.95 -11.34 21.84
CA CYS A 99 -3.03 -11.23 20.71
C CYS A 99 -3.31 -12.27 19.62
N ALA A 100 -3.84 -13.43 19.95
CA ALA A 100 -3.93 -14.56 19.03
C ALA A 100 -4.70 -14.23 17.74
N ALA A 101 -5.90 -13.67 17.85
CA ALA A 101 -6.73 -13.37 16.68
C ALA A 101 -6.12 -12.28 15.78
N PRO A 102 -5.69 -11.11 16.28
CA PRO A 102 -5.05 -10.08 15.45
C PRO A 102 -3.71 -10.56 14.86
N PHE A 103 -2.92 -11.35 15.59
CA PHE A 103 -1.66 -11.89 15.09
C PHE A 103 -1.88 -12.84 13.91
N TRP A 104 -2.77 -13.83 14.04
CA TRP A 104 -3.08 -14.76 12.95
C TRP A 104 -3.76 -14.07 11.75
N TYR A 105 -4.52 -13.01 11.97
CA TYR A 105 -5.03 -12.20 10.87
C TYR A 105 -3.88 -11.54 10.11
N PHE A 106 -2.97 -10.90 10.83
CA PHE A 106 -1.82 -10.20 10.24
C PHE A 106 -0.87 -11.16 9.51
N GLU A 107 -0.57 -12.33 10.10
CA GLU A 107 0.28 -13.34 9.46
C GLU A 107 -0.27 -13.84 8.12
N ARG A 108 -1.59 -13.94 7.98
CA ARG A 108 -2.22 -14.28 6.68
C ARG A 108 -1.98 -13.18 5.64
N VAL A 109 -2.05 -11.92 6.04
CA VAL A 109 -1.77 -10.78 5.17
C VAL A 109 -0.31 -10.79 4.73
N VAL A 110 0.63 -10.98 5.66
CA VAL A 110 2.06 -11.06 5.39
C VAL A 110 2.39 -12.25 4.48
N LEU A 111 1.83 -13.42 4.75
CA LEU A 111 2.02 -14.61 3.92
C LEU A 111 1.59 -14.36 2.47
N MET A 112 0.40 -13.78 2.26
CA MET A 112 -0.09 -13.47 0.92
C MET A 112 0.72 -12.36 0.25
N ALA A 113 1.19 -11.37 1.01
CA ALA A 113 2.07 -10.34 0.48
C ALA A 113 3.41 -10.94 0.02
N LEU A 114 4.05 -11.80 0.80
CA LEU A 114 5.30 -12.47 0.46
C LEU A 114 5.20 -13.39 -0.78
N LEU A 115 4.01 -13.85 -1.14
CA LEU A 115 3.80 -14.60 -2.39
C LEU A 115 3.94 -13.70 -3.62
N ILE A 116 3.74 -12.39 -3.52
CA ILE A 116 3.82 -11.47 -4.66
C ILE A 116 5.17 -11.57 -5.38
N PRO A 117 6.33 -11.33 -4.72
CA PRO A 117 7.63 -11.42 -5.39
C PRO A 117 8.03 -12.86 -5.77
N LEU A 118 7.42 -13.88 -5.16
CA LEU A 118 7.64 -15.28 -5.56
C LEU A 118 6.97 -15.62 -6.89
N LEU A 119 5.82 -14.98 -7.19
CA LEU A 119 4.98 -15.29 -8.34
C LEU A 119 5.20 -14.31 -9.52
N VAL A 120 5.40 -13.03 -9.21
CA VAL A 120 5.64 -11.97 -10.21
C VAL A 120 7.12 -11.95 -10.58
N ARG A 121 7.43 -12.22 -11.85
CA ARG A 121 8.82 -12.41 -12.34
C ARG A 121 9.23 -11.38 -13.38
N THR A 122 8.30 -11.02 -14.24
CA THR A 122 8.56 -10.17 -15.39
C THR A 122 7.94 -8.80 -15.19
N GLU A 123 8.48 -7.80 -15.87
CA GLU A 123 7.89 -6.46 -15.89
C GLU A 123 6.44 -6.49 -16.35
N ARG A 124 6.09 -7.32 -17.34
CA ARG A 124 4.71 -7.43 -17.85
C ARG A 124 3.75 -7.97 -16.79
N GLU A 125 4.17 -8.98 -16.04
CA GLU A 125 3.39 -9.51 -14.90
C GLU A 125 3.24 -8.46 -13.80
N PHE A 126 4.33 -7.74 -13.52
CA PHE A 126 4.32 -6.65 -12.56
C PHE A 126 3.43 -5.47 -13.01
N GLN A 127 3.48 -5.10 -14.28
CA GLN A 127 2.59 -4.10 -14.86
C GLN A 127 1.12 -4.47 -14.66
N MET A 128 0.76 -5.74 -14.90
CA MET A 128 -0.62 -6.20 -14.67
C MET A 128 -1.02 -6.08 -13.21
N LEU A 129 -0.18 -6.52 -12.27
CA LEU A 129 -0.42 -6.36 -10.84
C LEU A 129 -0.60 -4.89 -10.45
N PHE A 130 0.30 -4.02 -10.90
CA PHE A 130 0.25 -2.59 -10.64
C PHE A 130 -1.05 -1.95 -11.16
N LEU A 131 -1.46 -2.32 -12.38
CA LEU A 131 -2.73 -1.83 -12.96
C LEU A 131 -3.94 -2.36 -12.21
N ILE A 132 -3.94 -3.60 -11.74
CA ILE A 132 -5.03 -4.16 -10.90
C ILE A 132 -5.13 -3.39 -9.59
N ILE A 133 -4.02 -3.09 -8.93
CA ILE A 133 -4.01 -2.30 -7.68
C ILE A 133 -4.56 -0.90 -7.93
N ALA A 134 -4.01 -0.19 -8.92
CA ALA A 134 -4.42 1.17 -9.25
C ALA A 134 -5.89 1.24 -9.68
N PHE A 135 -6.35 0.28 -10.49
CA PHE A 135 -7.74 0.19 -10.96
C PHE A 135 -8.71 -0.10 -9.80
N SER A 136 -8.37 -1.04 -8.92
CA SER A 136 -9.23 -1.43 -7.81
C SER A 136 -9.52 -0.26 -6.87
N LEU A 137 -8.48 0.39 -6.38
CA LEU A 137 -8.64 1.54 -5.48
C LEU A 137 -9.11 2.79 -6.23
N GLY A 138 -8.66 3.00 -7.47
CA GLY A 138 -9.12 4.09 -8.32
C GLY A 138 -10.62 4.05 -8.60
N THR A 139 -11.19 2.86 -8.80
CA THR A 139 -12.64 2.66 -8.96
C THR A 139 -13.39 3.06 -7.69
N LEU A 140 -12.88 2.71 -6.51
CA LEU A 140 -13.45 3.16 -5.23
C LEU A 140 -13.33 4.67 -5.08
N GLY A 141 -12.20 5.25 -5.47
CA GLY A 141 -11.99 6.70 -5.50
C GLY A 141 -13.04 7.42 -6.35
N VAL A 142 -13.28 6.94 -7.57
CA VAL A 142 -14.35 7.49 -8.44
C VAL A 142 -15.73 7.34 -7.80
N LYS A 143 -16.05 6.15 -7.28
CA LYS A 143 -17.35 5.89 -6.64
C LYS A 143 -17.60 6.80 -5.45
N PHE A 144 -16.67 6.87 -4.50
CA PHE A 144 -16.80 7.71 -3.31
C PHE A 144 -16.72 9.21 -3.64
N GLY A 145 -15.79 9.60 -4.53
CA GLY A 145 -15.64 10.98 -4.96
C GLY A 145 -16.88 11.49 -5.69
N ALA A 146 -17.37 10.75 -6.69
CA ALA A 146 -18.58 11.12 -7.44
C ALA A 146 -19.81 11.15 -6.52
N TRP A 147 -19.98 10.15 -5.64
CA TRP A 147 -21.10 10.15 -4.70
C TRP A 147 -21.04 11.37 -3.75
N GLY A 148 -19.90 11.69 -3.18
CA GLY A 148 -19.74 12.85 -2.31
C GLY A 148 -20.04 14.18 -3.02
N LEU A 149 -19.55 14.34 -4.25
CA LEU A 149 -19.81 15.52 -5.07
C LEU A 149 -21.30 15.67 -5.40
N LEU A 150 -21.97 14.59 -5.81
CA LEU A 150 -23.39 14.61 -6.18
C LEU A 150 -24.34 14.83 -5.01
N HIS A 151 -23.90 14.53 -3.78
CA HIS A 151 -24.70 14.71 -2.57
C HIS A 151 -24.27 15.92 -1.74
N GLY A 152 -23.64 16.94 -2.37
CA GLY A 152 -23.32 18.20 -1.72
C GLY A 152 -22.25 18.13 -0.65
N GLY A 153 -21.26 17.23 -0.77
CA GLY A 153 -20.13 17.12 0.14
C GLY A 153 -20.41 16.31 1.40
N VAL A 154 -21.38 15.40 1.38
CA VAL A 154 -21.70 14.54 2.53
C VAL A 154 -20.48 13.71 2.96
N ARG A 155 -20.20 13.75 4.26
CA ARG A 155 -19.07 13.02 4.87
C ARG A 155 -19.27 11.50 4.81
N PHE A 156 -18.22 10.79 4.39
CA PHE A 156 -18.12 9.35 4.59
C PHE A 156 -17.69 9.03 6.01
N THR A 157 -18.48 8.25 6.72
CA THR A 157 -18.20 7.83 8.10
C THR A 157 -17.82 6.37 8.20
N GLN A 158 -18.24 5.56 7.22
CA GLN A 158 -18.00 4.11 7.18
C GLN A 158 -17.54 3.68 5.79
N GLY A 159 -16.68 2.67 5.76
CA GLY A 159 -16.18 2.06 4.55
C GLY A 159 -16.77 0.69 4.27
N TYR A 160 -16.11 -0.06 3.40
CA TYR A 160 -16.54 -1.38 2.95
C TYR A 160 -16.07 -2.54 3.83
N GLY A 161 -15.54 -2.23 5.03
CA GLY A 161 -14.97 -3.24 5.92
C GLY A 161 -13.55 -3.68 5.49
N GLY A 162 -12.96 -4.62 6.23
CA GLY A 162 -11.58 -5.00 6.07
C GLY A 162 -10.64 -3.81 6.30
N MET A 163 -9.61 -3.67 5.47
CA MET A 163 -8.66 -2.57 5.56
C MET A 163 -9.26 -1.18 5.28
N LEU A 164 -10.48 -1.10 4.73
CA LEU A 164 -11.20 0.13 4.41
C LEU A 164 -12.44 0.29 5.30
N SER A 165 -12.36 -0.07 6.57
CA SER A 165 -13.51 -0.08 7.51
C SER A 165 -13.95 1.31 7.93
N GLY A 166 -13.01 2.16 8.29
CA GLY A 166 -13.28 3.52 8.76
C GLY A 166 -12.96 4.60 7.71
N ASN A 167 -13.37 5.82 8.02
CA ASN A 167 -13.12 6.97 7.15
C ASN A 167 -11.62 7.33 7.02
N ASN A 168 -10.83 7.11 8.08
CA ASN A 168 -9.39 7.40 8.08
C ASN A 168 -8.64 6.39 7.21
N GLU A 169 -8.99 5.11 7.32
CA GLU A 169 -8.43 4.01 6.54
C GLU A 169 -8.74 4.16 5.06
N ILE A 170 -9.98 4.56 4.70
CA ILE A 170 -10.35 4.89 3.32
C ILE A 170 -9.53 6.08 2.81
N ALA A 171 -9.46 7.15 3.59
CA ALA A 171 -8.74 8.36 3.22
C ALA A 171 -7.27 8.05 2.93
N LEU A 172 -6.63 7.24 3.78
CA LEU A 172 -5.25 6.83 3.59
C LEU A 172 -5.08 5.93 2.37
N GLY A 173 -5.91 4.90 2.22
CA GLY A 173 -5.86 3.99 1.07
C GLY A 173 -5.99 4.72 -0.26
N LEU A 174 -6.91 5.70 -0.34
CA LEU A 174 -7.11 6.51 -1.55
C LEU A 174 -6.00 7.57 -1.73
N ALA A 175 -5.43 8.11 -0.66
CA ALA A 175 -4.24 8.96 -0.75
C ALA A 175 -3.04 8.20 -1.31
N MET A 176 -2.82 6.95 -0.87
CA MET A 176 -1.79 6.04 -1.40
C MET A 176 -2.09 5.60 -2.84
N ALA A 177 -3.36 5.42 -3.22
CA ALA A 177 -3.78 5.05 -4.57
C ALA A 177 -3.61 6.19 -5.58
N THR A 178 -3.70 7.44 -5.14
CA THR A 178 -3.59 8.63 -5.99
C THR A 178 -2.31 8.62 -6.86
N PRO A 179 -1.09 8.44 -6.33
CA PRO A 179 0.11 8.36 -7.16
C PRO A 179 0.13 7.12 -8.05
N LEU A 180 -0.43 5.98 -7.64
CA LEU A 180 -0.49 4.79 -8.50
C LEU A 180 -1.36 5.05 -9.73
N CYS A 181 -2.54 5.66 -9.57
CA CYS A 181 -3.40 6.06 -10.68
C CYS A 181 -2.75 7.15 -11.54
N TRP A 182 -2.08 8.15 -10.92
CA TRP A 182 -1.39 9.21 -11.65
C TRP A 182 -0.30 8.68 -12.56
N TYR A 183 0.53 7.75 -12.07
CA TYR A 183 1.64 7.20 -12.84
C TYR A 183 1.21 6.07 -13.78
N ALA A 184 0.11 5.31 -13.51
CA ALA A 184 -0.43 4.29 -14.41
C ALA A 184 -0.72 4.84 -15.82
N ARG A 185 -1.15 6.10 -15.95
CA ARG A 185 -1.40 6.76 -17.24
C ARG A 185 -0.16 6.97 -18.10
N ARG A 186 1.06 6.81 -17.53
CA ARG A 186 2.33 6.90 -18.26
C ARG A 186 2.81 5.57 -18.83
N LEU A 187 2.17 4.48 -18.40
CA LEU A 187 2.48 3.16 -18.92
C LEU A 187 2.01 3.02 -20.37
N SER A 188 2.54 2.02 -21.06
CA SER A 188 2.20 1.69 -22.44
C SER A 188 0.81 1.04 -22.52
N ILE A 189 -0.24 1.86 -22.30
CA ILE A 189 -1.64 1.45 -22.29
C ILE A 189 -2.46 2.25 -23.32
N ALA A 190 -3.67 1.78 -23.64
CA ALA A 190 -4.58 2.45 -24.58
C ALA A 190 -4.89 3.90 -24.14
N ARG A 191 -5.13 4.79 -25.10
CA ARG A 191 -5.42 6.22 -24.83
C ARG A 191 -6.61 6.40 -23.89
N TRP A 192 -7.68 5.62 -24.08
CA TRP A 192 -8.86 5.70 -23.20
C TRP A 192 -8.53 5.30 -21.75
N ALA A 193 -7.63 4.33 -21.54
CA ALA A 193 -7.22 3.89 -20.21
C ALA A 193 -6.40 4.99 -19.48
N ARG A 194 -5.62 5.79 -20.21
CA ARG A 194 -4.92 6.95 -19.62
C ARG A 194 -5.89 7.97 -19.05
N TRP A 195 -6.98 8.26 -19.77
CA TRP A 195 -8.04 9.15 -19.29
C TRP A 195 -8.83 8.54 -18.13
N LEU A 196 -9.05 7.23 -18.15
CA LEU A 196 -9.65 6.50 -17.04
C LEU A 196 -8.82 6.66 -15.76
N PHE A 197 -7.50 6.42 -15.83
CA PHE A 197 -6.63 6.59 -14.66
C PHE A 197 -6.51 8.06 -14.21
N LEU A 198 -6.62 9.02 -15.11
CA LEU A 198 -6.74 10.42 -14.73
C LEU A 198 -8.04 10.68 -13.95
N ALA A 199 -9.17 10.20 -14.45
CA ALA A 199 -10.45 10.29 -13.75
C ALA A 199 -10.41 9.59 -12.37
N MET A 200 -9.73 8.45 -12.27
CA MET A 200 -9.51 7.74 -11.01
C MET A 200 -8.64 8.56 -10.04
N THR A 201 -7.60 9.23 -10.54
CA THR A 201 -6.78 10.14 -9.71
C THR A 201 -7.63 11.26 -9.11
N VAL A 202 -8.45 11.92 -9.95
CA VAL A 202 -9.36 12.98 -9.51
C VAL A 202 -10.41 12.43 -8.52
N GLY A 203 -10.95 11.27 -8.81
CA GLY A 203 -11.89 10.58 -7.92
C GLY A 203 -11.29 10.27 -6.55
N CYS A 204 -10.04 9.78 -6.51
CA CYS A 204 -9.32 9.54 -5.25
C CYS A 204 -9.11 10.84 -4.46
N ILE A 205 -8.67 11.92 -5.12
CA ILE A 205 -8.49 13.22 -4.47
C ILE A 205 -9.82 13.72 -3.89
N ALA A 206 -10.89 13.72 -4.69
CA ALA A 206 -12.21 14.13 -4.25
C ALA A 206 -12.72 13.28 -3.08
N ALA A 207 -12.56 11.96 -3.17
CA ALA A 207 -12.98 11.06 -2.11
C ALA A 207 -12.23 11.29 -0.80
N VAL A 208 -10.89 11.49 -0.83
CA VAL A 208 -10.10 11.81 0.39
C VAL A 208 -10.62 13.10 1.03
N VAL A 209 -10.87 14.14 0.24
CA VAL A 209 -11.44 15.40 0.73
C VAL A 209 -12.80 15.16 1.42
N MET A 210 -13.68 14.33 0.83
CA MET A 210 -15.01 14.01 1.37
C MET A 210 -14.99 13.11 2.61
N THR A 211 -13.86 12.50 2.96
CA THR A 211 -13.74 11.78 4.25
C THR A 211 -13.65 12.72 5.44
N TYR A 212 -13.26 13.97 5.24
CA TYR A 212 -12.91 14.94 6.30
C TYR A 212 -11.82 14.43 7.25
N SER A 213 -10.99 13.49 6.81
CA SER A 213 -9.86 12.96 7.57
C SER A 213 -8.66 13.91 7.49
N ARG A 214 -8.23 14.46 8.62
CA ARG A 214 -7.03 15.33 8.68
C ARG A 214 -5.77 14.56 8.31
N GLY A 215 -5.62 13.34 8.82
CA GLY A 215 -4.49 12.46 8.50
C GLY A 215 -4.46 12.07 7.01
N GLY A 216 -5.63 11.73 6.44
CA GLY A 216 -5.77 11.45 5.01
C GLY A 216 -5.45 12.66 4.13
N ALA A 217 -5.88 13.86 4.52
CA ALA A 217 -5.57 15.09 3.79
C ALA A 217 -4.05 15.39 3.80
N LEU A 218 -3.36 15.20 4.93
CA LEU A 218 -1.92 15.38 5.03
C LEU A 218 -1.15 14.32 4.21
N ALA A 219 -1.59 13.05 4.25
CA ALA A 219 -1.04 11.98 3.43
C ALA A 219 -1.20 12.29 1.92
N LEU A 220 -2.40 12.73 1.50
CA LEU A 220 -2.67 13.17 0.14
C LEU A 220 -1.79 14.36 -0.26
N THR A 221 -1.67 15.36 0.60
CA THR A 221 -0.83 16.55 0.34
C THR A 221 0.61 16.13 0.12
N ALA A 222 1.17 15.25 0.94
CA ALA A 222 2.52 14.71 0.76
C ALA A 222 2.68 14.00 -0.60
N ALA A 223 1.69 13.17 -0.98
CA ALA A 223 1.68 12.51 -2.30
C ALA A 223 1.64 13.52 -3.44
N LEU A 224 0.75 14.52 -3.38
CA LEU A 224 0.60 15.53 -4.44
C LEU A 224 1.84 16.43 -4.58
N VAL A 225 2.45 16.83 -3.48
CA VAL A 225 3.71 17.59 -3.48
C VAL A 225 4.80 16.79 -4.18
N LEU A 226 4.97 15.51 -3.86
CA LEU A 226 5.96 14.67 -4.53
C LEU A 226 5.65 14.45 -6.01
N ILE A 227 4.39 14.27 -6.39
CA ILE A 227 3.97 14.21 -7.79
C ILE A 227 4.39 15.49 -8.52
N ILE A 228 4.02 16.67 -7.99
CA ILE A 228 4.31 17.97 -8.61
C ILE A 228 5.82 18.21 -8.73
N MET A 229 6.58 17.89 -7.67
CA MET A 229 8.04 18.08 -7.67
C MET A 229 8.77 17.24 -8.73
N ARG A 230 8.20 16.11 -9.12
CA ARG A 230 8.79 15.17 -10.09
C ARG A 230 8.31 15.38 -11.53
N GLU A 231 7.31 16.22 -11.73
CA GLU A 231 6.83 16.57 -13.06
C GLU A 231 7.70 17.63 -13.73
N ASN A 232 7.95 17.47 -15.04
CA ASN A 232 8.70 18.45 -15.81
C ASN A 232 7.96 19.80 -15.92
N ARG A 233 6.62 19.75 -15.99
CA ARG A 233 5.73 20.93 -16.06
C ARG A 233 5.04 21.17 -14.73
N ARG A 234 5.81 21.43 -13.68
CA ARG A 234 5.34 21.54 -12.28
C ARG A 234 4.15 22.49 -12.12
N LEU A 235 4.25 23.70 -12.69
CA LEU A 235 3.17 24.69 -12.59
C LEU A 235 1.88 24.19 -13.27
N LEU A 236 1.98 23.63 -14.48
CA LEU A 236 0.82 23.06 -15.16
C LEU A 236 0.20 21.92 -14.37
N THR A 237 1.02 21.03 -13.83
CA THR A 237 0.54 19.92 -12.98
C THR A 237 -0.15 20.42 -11.73
N PHE A 238 0.42 21.43 -11.06
CA PHE A 238 -0.21 22.09 -9.92
C PHE A 238 -1.57 22.69 -10.29
N VAL A 239 -1.64 23.48 -11.38
CA VAL A 239 -2.89 24.08 -11.85
C VAL A 239 -3.93 23.03 -12.20
N VAL A 240 -3.56 21.96 -12.91
CA VAL A 240 -4.49 20.86 -13.24
C VAL A 240 -5.03 20.19 -11.99
N ILE A 241 -4.17 19.84 -11.03
CA ILE A 241 -4.60 19.21 -9.78
C ILE A 241 -5.50 20.17 -9.00
N PHE A 242 -5.13 21.44 -8.89
CA PHE A 242 -5.90 22.46 -8.17
C PHE A 242 -7.29 22.65 -8.78
N VAL A 243 -7.38 22.83 -10.09
CA VAL A 243 -8.66 23.01 -10.81
C VAL A 243 -9.57 21.79 -10.66
N LEU A 244 -8.99 20.59 -10.75
CA LEU A 244 -9.76 19.33 -10.61
C LEU A 244 -10.19 19.03 -9.16
N ALA A 245 -9.44 19.49 -8.16
CA ALA A 245 -9.77 19.35 -6.75
C ALA A 245 -10.71 20.48 -6.25
N ALA A 246 -10.74 21.63 -6.90
CA ALA A 246 -11.48 22.81 -6.47
C ALA A 246 -12.98 22.56 -6.21
N PRO A 247 -13.73 21.81 -7.03
CA PRO A 247 -15.13 21.52 -6.74
C PRO A 247 -15.33 20.77 -5.41
N ALA A 248 -14.46 19.81 -5.12
CA ALA A 248 -14.53 19.05 -3.87
C ALA A 248 -14.23 19.95 -2.66
N VAL A 249 -13.20 20.79 -2.76
CA VAL A 249 -12.83 21.76 -1.70
C VAL A 249 -13.94 22.80 -1.50
N TYR A 250 -14.53 23.30 -2.58
CA TYR A 250 -15.62 24.28 -2.53
C TYR A 250 -16.85 23.73 -1.79
N LEU A 251 -17.25 22.49 -2.08
CA LEU A 251 -18.42 21.86 -1.45
C LEU A 251 -18.25 21.62 0.07
N ILE A 252 -17.01 21.43 0.54
CA ILE A 252 -16.77 21.22 1.97
C ILE A 252 -16.48 22.52 2.72
N HIS A 253 -16.32 23.64 2.01
CA HIS A 253 -15.88 24.91 2.57
C HIS A 253 -16.69 25.32 3.79
N ASP A 254 -18.01 25.42 3.68
CA ASP A 254 -18.88 25.85 4.78
C ASP A 254 -18.84 24.88 5.97
N THR A 255 -18.88 23.57 5.71
CA THR A 255 -18.79 22.54 6.75
C THR A 255 -17.43 22.53 7.44
N TYR A 256 -16.36 22.81 6.68
CA TYR A 256 -14.99 22.88 7.21
C TYR A 256 -14.80 24.13 8.07
N PHE A 257 -15.29 25.30 7.63
CA PHE A 257 -15.21 26.53 8.41
C PHE A 257 -16.13 26.54 9.64
N GLN A 258 -17.32 25.94 9.55
CA GLN A 258 -18.16 25.70 10.73
C GLN A 258 -17.43 24.83 11.76
N ARG A 259 -16.70 23.79 11.32
CA ARG A 259 -15.87 22.95 12.20
C ARG A 259 -14.62 23.65 12.73
N LEU A 260 -14.01 24.56 11.98
CA LEU A 260 -12.95 25.42 12.51
C LEU A 260 -13.52 26.40 13.56
N GLY A 261 -14.76 26.84 13.40
CA GLY A 261 -15.48 27.64 14.41
C GLY A 261 -15.76 26.86 15.70
N THR A 262 -16.04 25.55 15.61
CA THR A 262 -16.24 24.65 16.76
C THR A 262 -14.95 24.29 17.50
N LEU A 263 -13.76 24.52 16.90
CA LEU A 263 -12.48 24.43 17.63
C LEU A 263 -12.37 25.47 18.75
N ARG A 264 -13.27 26.49 18.80
CA ARG A 264 -13.42 27.41 19.92
C ARG A 264 -14.31 26.84 21.05
N ASN A 265 -14.95 25.67 20.84
CA ASN A 265 -15.80 25.03 21.86
C ASN A 265 -15.02 23.94 22.63
N PRO A 266 -15.11 23.90 23.97
CA PRO A 266 -14.34 23.01 24.86
C PRO A 266 -14.51 21.52 24.59
N THR A 267 -15.59 21.10 23.91
CA THR A 267 -15.88 19.69 23.60
C THR A 267 -15.03 19.10 22.44
N GLU A 268 -14.47 19.93 21.54
CA GLU A 268 -13.56 19.47 20.48
C GLU A 268 -12.08 19.61 20.84
N GLU A 269 -11.71 20.47 21.78
CA GLU A 269 -10.43 20.41 22.49
C GLU A 269 -10.24 19.05 23.17
N SER A 270 -11.32 18.37 23.54
CA SER A 270 -11.28 17.01 24.09
C SER A 270 -10.64 15.99 23.15
N SER A 271 -10.79 16.10 21.82
CA SER A 271 -10.24 15.12 20.88
C SER A 271 -8.70 15.24 20.71
N ALA A 272 -8.14 16.45 20.68
CA ALA A 272 -6.69 16.64 20.60
C ALA A 272 -6.03 16.38 21.96
N ALA A 273 -6.66 16.85 23.04
CA ALA A 273 -6.22 16.60 24.40
C ALA A 273 -6.25 15.09 24.73
N SER A 274 -7.31 14.38 24.33
CA SER A 274 -7.39 12.93 24.50
C SER A 274 -6.28 12.18 23.74
N ARG A 275 -5.95 12.58 22.51
CA ARG A 275 -4.84 11.96 21.75
C ARG A 275 -3.50 12.18 22.44
N LEU A 276 -3.25 13.36 23.00
CA LEU A 276 -2.04 13.64 23.76
C LEU A 276 -1.99 12.79 25.05
N GLU A 277 -3.13 12.65 25.73
CA GLU A 277 -3.27 11.80 26.92
C GLU A 277 -2.98 10.32 26.57
N TYR A 278 -3.54 9.81 25.49
CA TYR A 278 -3.28 8.44 25.02
C TYR A 278 -1.84 8.23 24.58
N ALA A 279 -1.22 9.22 23.94
CA ALA A 279 0.19 9.16 23.59
C ALA A 279 1.10 9.15 24.83
N LYS A 280 0.78 9.95 25.87
CA LYS A 280 1.50 9.93 27.16
C LYS A 280 1.35 8.58 27.85
N ALA A 281 0.13 8.02 27.87
CA ALA A 281 -0.11 6.69 28.43
C ALA A 281 0.66 5.60 27.69
N ALA A 282 0.70 5.68 26.35
CA ALA A 282 1.47 4.74 25.52
C ALA A 282 2.97 4.82 25.81
N PHE A 283 3.51 6.03 25.98
CA PHE A 283 4.91 6.23 26.33
C PHE A 283 5.24 5.69 27.71
N ALA A 284 4.42 5.98 28.71
CA ALA A 284 4.59 5.45 30.07
C ALA A 284 4.48 3.91 30.10
N MET A 285 3.55 3.32 29.33
CA MET A 285 3.50 1.84 29.18
C MET A 285 4.76 1.29 28.53
N TRP A 286 5.29 1.97 27.50
CA TRP A 286 6.51 1.52 26.87
C TRP A 286 7.71 1.61 27.84
N GLU A 287 7.81 2.60 28.71
CA GLU A 287 8.85 2.67 29.76
C GLU A 287 8.78 1.45 30.69
N ASP A 288 7.57 0.95 31.01
CA ASP A 288 7.39 -0.26 31.83
C ASP A 288 7.71 -1.56 31.04
N TYR A 289 7.49 -1.57 29.72
CA TYR A 289 7.67 -2.75 28.84
C TYR A 289 8.52 -2.44 27.60
N PRO A 290 9.81 -2.02 27.74
CA PRO A 290 10.55 -1.39 26.64
C PRO A 290 10.94 -2.35 25.51
N LEU A 291 11.21 -3.62 25.81
CA LEU A 291 11.75 -4.56 24.81
C LEU A 291 10.69 -5.24 23.97
N LEU A 292 9.62 -5.74 24.60
CA LEU A 292 8.57 -6.55 23.96
C LEU A 292 7.22 -5.84 23.85
N GLY A 293 7.08 -4.68 24.51
CA GLY A 293 5.80 -3.99 24.59
C GLY A 293 4.78 -4.73 25.47
N VAL A 294 3.51 -4.30 25.39
CA VAL A 294 2.44 -4.89 26.17
C VAL A 294 1.75 -6.08 25.49
N GLY A 295 2.04 -6.31 24.21
CA GLY A 295 1.49 -7.40 23.39
C GLY A 295 0.90 -6.91 22.09
N PHE A 296 1.14 -7.65 21.02
CA PHE A 296 0.76 -7.38 19.65
C PHE A 296 -0.76 -7.10 19.50
N GLY A 297 -1.12 -6.10 18.68
CA GLY A 297 -2.48 -5.97 18.12
C GLY A 297 -3.41 -5.01 18.84
N GLN A 298 -2.90 -3.93 19.45
CA GLN A 298 -3.63 -2.79 20.02
C GLN A 298 -4.54 -3.10 21.22
N THR A 299 -5.11 -4.31 21.31
CA THR A 299 -6.11 -4.69 22.31
C THR A 299 -5.54 -4.67 23.73
N ASN A 300 -4.28 -5.10 23.91
CA ASN A 300 -3.58 -5.03 25.20
C ASN A 300 -3.37 -3.58 25.63
N TYR A 301 -2.95 -2.70 24.70
CA TYR A 301 -2.84 -1.27 24.96
C TYR A 301 -4.17 -0.70 25.47
N VAL A 302 -5.27 -0.89 24.73
CA VAL A 302 -6.59 -0.38 25.12
C VAL A 302 -7.00 -0.88 26.50
N ARG A 303 -6.79 -2.16 26.79
CA ARG A 303 -7.14 -2.75 28.09
C ARG A 303 -6.31 -2.19 29.24
N LEU A 304 -5.01 -1.99 29.04
CA LEU A 304 -4.10 -1.56 30.10
C LEU A 304 -4.08 -0.04 30.27
N SER A 305 -4.41 0.73 29.23
CA SER A 305 -4.35 2.19 29.25
C SER A 305 -5.21 2.82 30.35
N THR A 306 -6.30 2.16 30.78
CA THR A 306 -7.12 2.57 31.92
C THR A 306 -6.29 2.78 33.19
N ARG A 307 -5.21 2.01 33.40
CA ARG A 307 -4.34 2.16 34.58
C ARG A 307 -3.47 3.42 34.54
N TYR A 308 -3.12 3.87 33.33
CA TYR A 308 -2.25 5.03 33.11
C TYR A 308 -3.04 6.35 32.96
N VAL A 309 -4.25 6.26 32.44
CA VAL A 309 -5.13 7.43 32.23
C VAL A 309 -6.05 7.68 33.43
N GLY A 310 -6.30 6.68 34.29
CA GLY A 310 -7.20 6.79 35.45
C GLY A 310 -8.68 6.74 35.09
N ARG A 311 -9.05 6.51 33.81
CA ARG A 311 -10.42 6.36 33.34
C ARG A 311 -10.49 5.31 32.24
N LYS A 312 -11.68 4.78 31.95
CA LYS A 312 -11.85 3.81 30.85
C LYS A 312 -11.43 4.44 29.52
N VAL A 313 -10.58 3.75 28.79
CA VAL A 313 -10.09 4.11 27.46
C VAL A 313 -10.58 3.04 26.49
N ASP A 314 -11.29 3.47 25.43
CA ASP A 314 -11.81 2.59 24.39
C ASP A 314 -11.15 2.91 23.03
N GLN A 315 -10.01 3.61 23.05
CA GLN A 315 -9.36 4.13 21.85
C GLN A 315 -7.89 3.73 21.80
N VAL A 316 -7.38 3.59 20.58
CA VAL A 316 -5.97 3.37 20.27
C VAL A 316 -5.16 4.66 20.30
N VAL A 317 -3.84 4.59 20.18
CA VAL A 317 -2.94 5.76 20.25
C VAL A 317 -3.17 6.78 19.14
N HIS A 318 -3.71 6.34 17.97
CA HIS A 318 -3.81 7.13 16.74
C HIS A 318 -2.46 7.62 16.20
N ASN A 319 -1.41 6.84 16.39
CA ASN A 319 -0.09 7.01 15.80
C ASN A 319 0.57 5.63 15.69
N SER A 320 0.78 5.14 14.46
CA SER A 320 1.30 3.79 14.21
C SER A 320 2.70 3.58 14.76
N TYR A 321 3.52 4.61 14.79
CA TYR A 321 4.89 4.51 15.32
C TYR A 321 4.87 4.24 16.82
N LEU A 322 4.11 5.04 17.55
CA LEU A 322 3.98 4.88 18.98
C LEU A 322 3.16 3.64 19.34
N GLN A 323 2.16 3.27 18.50
CA GLN A 323 1.41 2.03 18.67
C GLN A 323 2.31 0.81 18.53
N THR A 324 3.15 0.75 17.48
CA THR A 324 4.12 -0.35 17.32
C THR A 324 5.09 -0.41 18.49
N LEU A 325 5.55 0.75 18.98
CA LEU A 325 6.46 0.83 20.10
C LEU A 325 5.85 0.30 21.40
N VAL A 326 4.62 0.69 21.73
CA VAL A 326 3.96 0.23 22.95
C VAL A 326 3.46 -1.21 22.85
N ASP A 327 2.96 -1.64 21.69
CA ASP A 327 2.44 -2.99 21.50
C ASP A 327 3.57 -4.03 21.43
N SER A 328 4.65 -3.75 20.68
CA SER A 328 5.65 -4.75 20.32
C SER A 328 7.08 -4.40 20.70
N GLY A 329 7.28 -3.28 21.40
CA GLY A 329 8.55 -2.86 21.95
C GLY A 329 9.52 -2.26 20.93
N VAL A 330 10.71 -1.84 21.45
CA VAL A 330 11.69 -1.08 20.66
C VAL A 330 12.27 -1.88 19.51
N VAL A 331 12.46 -3.18 19.65
CA VAL A 331 13.06 -4.03 18.60
C VAL A 331 12.12 -4.08 17.38
N ALA A 332 10.83 -4.39 17.59
CA ALA A 332 9.83 -4.39 16.53
C ALA A 332 9.70 -3.00 15.88
N PHE A 333 9.69 -1.95 16.69
CA PHE A 333 9.64 -0.57 16.23
C PHE A 333 10.80 -0.21 15.30
N LEU A 334 12.04 -0.51 15.69
CA LEU A 334 13.23 -0.22 14.87
C LEU A 334 13.22 -0.98 13.55
N VAL A 335 12.81 -2.26 13.55
CA VAL A 335 12.69 -3.06 12.34
C VAL A 335 11.58 -2.53 11.44
N TYR A 336 10.41 -2.18 12.00
CA TYR A 336 9.28 -1.61 11.27
C TYR A 336 9.64 -0.27 10.59
N VAL A 337 10.24 0.64 11.34
CA VAL A 337 10.66 1.96 10.84
C VAL A 337 11.80 1.80 9.82
N GLY A 338 12.78 0.92 10.11
CA GLY A 338 13.88 0.60 9.20
C GLY A 338 13.38 0.02 7.86
N LEU A 339 12.43 -0.92 7.90
CA LEU A 339 11.81 -1.48 6.70
C LEU A 339 11.10 -0.41 5.87
N MET A 340 10.31 0.44 6.49
CA MET A 340 9.55 1.50 5.81
C MET A 340 10.47 2.54 5.18
N PHE A 341 11.29 3.20 5.98
CA PHE A 341 12.14 4.28 5.47
C PHE A 341 13.31 3.77 4.64
N GLY A 342 13.84 2.58 4.94
CA GLY A 342 14.83 1.89 4.11
C GLY A 342 14.29 1.58 2.71
N THR A 343 13.06 1.09 2.61
CA THR A 343 12.41 0.85 1.31
C THR A 343 12.16 2.15 0.55
N ILE A 344 11.68 3.20 1.22
CA ILE A 344 11.48 4.54 0.60
C ILE A 344 12.81 5.09 0.07
N ALA A 345 13.88 4.99 0.85
CA ALA A 345 15.22 5.48 0.45
C ALA A 345 15.78 4.65 -0.72
N TRP A 346 15.64 3.32 -0.68
CA TRP A 346 16.04 2.46 -1.78
C TRP A 346 15.29 2.78 -3.07
N LEU A 347 13.95 2.97 -3.01
CA LEU A 347 13.14 3.35 -4.17
C LEU A 347 13.58 4.69 -4.76
N GLN A 348 13.95 5.68 -3.92
CA GLN A 348 14.49 6.95 -4.38
C GLN A 348 15.82 6.79 -5.12
N ALA A 349 16.75 6.04 -4.53
CA ALA A 349 18.06 5.80 -5.14
C ALA A 349 17.93 5.03 -6.45
N SER A 350 17.09 3.99 -6.47
CA SER A 350 16.84 3.17 -7.66
C SER A 350 16.13 3.95 -8.76
N ALA A 351 15.15 4.81 -8.44
CA ALA A 351 14.50 5.67 -9.43
C ALA A 351 15.47 6.67 -10.06
N THR A 352 16.48 7.11 -9.33
CA THR A 352 17.51 8.02 -9.87
C THR A 352 18.44 7.28 -10.83
N ARG A 353 18.89 6.08 -10.49
CA ARG A 353 19.76 5.24 -11.34
C ARG A 353 19.01 4.71 -12.56
N ALA A 354 17.78 4.24 -12.37
CA ALA A 354 16.97 3.67 -13.45
C ALA A 354 16.61 4.66 -14.57
N ARG A 355 16.80 5.97 -14.38
CA ARG A 355 16.57 6.96 -15.44
C ARG A 355 17.49 6.77 -16.66
N SER A 356 18.71 6.31 -16.43
CA SER A 356 19.67 5.99 -17.51
C SER A 356 19.52 4.55 -18.00
N ASP A 357 19.36 3.60 -17.08
CA ASP A 357 19.57 2.19 -17.35
C ASP A 357 18.23 1.45 -17.64
N TYR A 358 17.15 1.83 -16.93
CA TYR A 358 15.85 1.16 -17.01
C TYR A 358 14.69 2.17 -16.90
N PRO A 359 14.54 3.08 -17.89
CA PRO A 359 13.61 4.20 -17.81
C PRO A 359 12.12 3.79 -17.63
N GLU A 360 11.74 2.61 -18.11
CA GLU A 360 10.40 2.03 -17.93
C GLU A 360 10.10 1.69 -16.47
N MET A 361 11.11 1.29 -15.68
CA MET A 361 10.92 0.98 -14.25
C MET A 361 10.73 2.23 -13.39
N VAL A 362 11.17 3.40 -13.85
CA VAL A 362 11.06 4.66 -13.08
C VAL A 362 9.61 4.97 -12.70
N VAL A 363 8.66 4.67 -13.57
CA VAL A 363 7.23 4.90 -13.33
C VAL A 363 6.75 4.15 -12.08
N TYR A 364 7.12 2.88 -11.95
CA TYR A 364 6.73 2.03 -10.83
C TYR A 364 7.45 2.45 -9.53
N LEU A 365 8.76 2.66 -9.60
CA LEU A 365 9.57 3.05 -8.44
C LEU A 365 9.07 4.34 -7.82
N VAL A 366 8.79 5.35 -8.66
CA VAL A 366 8.31 6.65 -8.22
C VAL A 366 6.89 6.57 -7.67
N ALA A 367 6.00 5.79 -8.32
CA ALA A 367 4.62 5.62 -7.88
C ALA A 367 4.55 4.95 -6.51
N ILE A 368 5.26 3.83 -6.32
CA ILE A 368 5.30 3.07 -5.07
C ILE A 368 5.93 3.91 -3.96
N GLN A 369 7.06 4.59 -4.24
CA GLN A 369 7.69 5.46 -3.27
C GLN A 369 6.76 6.56 -2.78
N THR A 370 6.05 7.24 -3.71
CA THR A 370 5.13 8.31 -3.37
C THR A 370 3.96 7.79 -2.52
N ALA A 371 3.45 6.59 -2.82
CA ALA A 371 2.42 5.94 -2.03
C ALA A 371 2.92 5.55 -0.62
N LEU A 372 4.15 5.05 -0.49
CA LEU A 372 4.76 4.75 0.82
C LEU A 372 5.05 6.00 1.65
N VAL A 373 5.41 7.13 1.02
CA VAL A 373 5.53 8.41 1.73
C VAL A 373 4.17 8.90 2.22
N ALA A 374 3.10 8.76 1.42
CA ALA A 374 1.75 9.05 1.87
C ALA A 374 1.36 8.19 3.09
N PHE A 375 1.69 6.90 3.06
CA PHE A 375 1.48 6.01 4.21
C PHE A 375 2.29 6.47 5.43
N ALA A 376 3.58 6.77 5.28
CA ALA A 376 4.43 7.22 6.38
C ALA A 376 3.88 8.49 7.06
N VAL A 377 3.40 9.46 6.27
CA VAL A 377 2.75 10.66 6.80
C VAL A 377 1.42 10.33 7.47
N GLY A 378 0.57 9.51 6.83
CA GLY A 378 -0.73 9.11 7.39
C GLY A 378 -0.61 8.32 8.70
N SER A 379 0.44 7.51 8.85
CA SER A 379 0.75 6.71 10.03
C SER A 379 1.02 7.54 11.30
N THR A 380 1.30 8.84 11.16
CA THR A 380 1.41 9.75 12.32
C THR A 380 0.06 10.11 12.93
N PHE A 381 -1.05 9.85 12.22
CA PHE A 381 -2.40 10.27 12.61
C PHE A 381 -3.40 9.13 12.79
N GLY A 382 -2.95 7.87 12.64
CA GLY A 382 -3.75 6.66 12.82
C GLY A 382 -2.92 5.49 13.33
N SER A 383 -3.54 4.58 14.07
CA SER A 383 -2.94 3.29 14.46
C SER A 383 -3.26 2.27 13.36
N ILE A 384 -2.46 2.26 12.32
CA ILE A 384 -2.64 1.53 11.06
C ILE A 384 -1.35 0.75 10.67
N GLU A 385 -0.55 0.39 11.66
CA GLU A 385 0.70 -0.35 11.51
C GLU A 385 0.53 -1.71 10.83
N HIS A 386 -0.67 -2.30 10.88
CA HIS A 386 -1.04 -3.56 10.24
C HIS A 386 -1.86 -3.38 8.95
N TYR A 387 -1.70 -2.26 8.23
CA TYR A 387 -2.48 -1.94 7.05
C TYR A 387 -2.07 -2.80 5.84
N ASP A 388 -2.95 -3.68 5.38
CA ASP A 388 -2.70 -4.69 4.34
C ASP A 388 -2.05 -4.09 3.08
N PHE A 389 -2.53 -2.94 2.63
CA PHE A 389 -2.05 -2.30 1.42
C PHE A 389 -0.60 -1.81 1.54
N TYR A 390 -0.14 -1.42 2.73
CA TYR A 390 1.25 -1.07 2.98
C TYR A 390 2.18 -2.25 2.71
N TYR A 391 1.88 -3.42 3.24
CA TYR A 391 2.69 -4.63 3.04
C TYR A 391 2.67 -5.12 1.60
N MET A 392 1.54 -4.97 0.91
CA MET A 392 1.43 -5.23 -0.52
C MET A 392 2.36 -4.31 -1.34
N LEU A 393 2.44 -3.01 -1.02
CA LEU A 393 3.33 -2.07 -1.70
C LEU A 393 4.80 -2.33 -1.40
N LEU A 394 5.15 -2.78 -0.19
CA LEU A 394 6.51 -3.25 0.11
C LEU A 394 6.90 -4.42 -0.80
N MET A 395 5.99 -5.36 -1.01
CA MET A 395 6.26 -6.51 -1.89
C MET A 395 6.27 -6.12 -3.38
N CYS A 396 5.52 -5.10 -3.77
CA CYS A 396 5.68 -4.49 -5.09
C CYS A 396 7.09 -3.85 -5.25
N ALA A 397 7.61 -3.21 -4.22
CA ALA A 397 9.00 -2.71 -4.24
C ALA A 397 10.01 -3.87 -4.31
N ALA A 398 9.76 -4.99 -3.63
CA ALA A 398 10.58 -6.19 -3.73
C ALA A 398 10.57 -6.80 -5.15
N CYS A 399 9.43 -6.78 -5.86
CA CYS A 399 9.38 -7.16 -7.28
C CYS A 399 10.23 -6.25 -8.15
N CYS A 400 10.16 -4.93 -7.95
CA CYS A 400 11.00 -3.99 -8.68
C CYS A 400 12.50 -4.26 -8.45
N TYR A 401 12.88 -4.63 -7.20
CA TYR A 401 14.25 -5.01 -6.87
C TYR A 401 14.70 -6.22 -7.70
N GLU A 402 13.90 -7.29 -7.75
CA GLU A 402 14.27 -8.51 -8.47
C GLU A 402 14.34 -8.28 -9.99
N ILE A 403 13.37 -7.58 -10.57
CA ILE A 403 13.34 -7.28 -12.01
C ILE A 403 14.57 -6.46 -12.41
N ILE A 404 14.96 -5.46 -11.63
CA ILE A 404 16.16 -4.65 -11.92
C ILE A 404 17.42 -5.48 -11.75
N ARG A 405 17.49 -6.32 -10.71
CA ARG A 405 18.64 -7.20 -10.44
C ARG A 405 18.83 -8.23 -11.55
N GLU A 406 17.77 -8.91 -11.98
CA GLU A 406 17.83 -9.90 -13.05
C GLU A 406 18.32 -9.27 -14.37
N ARG A 407 17.81 -8.08 -14.72
CA ARG A 407 18.29 -7.36 -15.92
C ARG A 407 19.75 -6.92 -15.83
N ALA A 408 20.19 -6.48 -14.64
CA ALA A 408 21.59 -6.10 -14.45
C ALA A 408 22.54 -7.30 -14.62
N LEU A 409 22.12 -8.49 -14.21
CA LEU A 409 22.86 -9.73 -14.41
C LEU A 409 22.91 -10.13 -15.89
N GLU A 410 21.79 -10.05 -16.62
CA GLU A 410 21.74 -10.32 -18.05
C GLU A 410 22.71 -9.42 -18.84
N VAL A 411 22.79 -8.13 -18.52
CA VAL A 411 23.72 -7.20 -19.16
C VAL A 411 25.18 -7.57 -18.84
N ALA A 412 25.48 -7.91 -17.59
CA ALA A 412 26.83 -8.31 -17.17
C ALA A 412 27.29 -9.62 -17.85
N ASP A 413 26.40 -10.59 -18.04
CA ASP A 413 26.68 -11.84 -18.71
C ASP A 413 26.99 -11.60 -20.21
N PHE A 414 26.26 -10.70 -20.87
CA PHE A 414 26.52 -10.29 -22.26
C PHE A 414 27.88 -9.59 -22.43
N GLU A 415 28.30 -8.77 -21.47
CA GLU A 415 29.59 -8.08 -21.49
C GLU A 415 30.78 -9.04 -21.22
N HIS A 416 30.52 -10.19 -20.60
CA HIS A 416 31.54 -11.19 -20.24
C HIS A 416 31.60 -12.37 -21.22
N GLU A 417 30.72 -12.42 -22.23
CA GLU A 417 30.84 -13.41 -23.30
C GLU A 417 32.05 -13.03 -24.19
N PRO A 418 33.18 -13.72 -24.08
CA PRO A 418 34.37 -13.32 -24.82
C PRO A 418 34.14 -13.48 -26.32
N ASP A 419 34.77 -12.62 -27.15
CA ASP A 419 34.85 -12.65 -28.62
C ASP A 419 35.35 -14.02 -29.22
N SER A 420 35.21 -15.09 -28.45
CA SER A 420 35.65 -16.45 -28.83
C SER A 420 34.85 -17.03 -29.99
N VAL A 421 33.67 -16.45 -30.35
CA VAL A 421 32.91 -16.91 -31.52
C VAL A 421 33.39 -16.24 -32.82
N THR A 422 34.01 -15.06 -32.76
CA THR A 422 34.52 -14.32 -33.92
C THR A 422 35.88 -14.83 -34.42
N ALA A 423 36.62 -15.56 -33.58
CA ALA A 423 37.93 -16.14 -33.97
C ALA A 423 37.82 -17.44 -34.75
N ALA A 424 36.67 -18.12 -34.80
CA ALA A 424 36.46 -19.39 -35.49
C ALA A 424 35.84 -19.27 -36.89
N GLN A 425 35.37 -18.09 -37.29
CA GLN A 425 34.86 -17.83 -38.63
C GLN A 425 35.62 -16.64 -39.23
N GLY A 426 36.68 -16.94 -40.01
CA GLY A 426 37.37 -15.95 -40.82
C GLY A 426 36.44 -15.35 -41.89
N GLY A 427 35.71 -14.31 -41.51
CA GLY A 427 34.74 -13.60 -42.33
C GLY A 427 34.54 -12.17 -41.82
N THR A 428 34.83 -11.22 -42.71
CA THR A 428 34.67 -9.78 -42.64
C THR A 428 33.64 -9.26 -41.62
N ALA A 429 34.08 -8.33 -40.78
CA ALA A 429 33.27 -7.63 -39.76
C ALA A 429 31.97 -7.05 -40.35
N PRO A 430 30.80 -7.29 -39.75
CA PRO A 430 29.61 -6.55 -40.10
C PRO A 430 29.64 -5.14 -39.47
N GLU A 431 29.38 -4.16 -40.34
CA GLU A 431 29.21 -2.74 -39.96
C GLU A 431 28.27 -2.58 -38.74
N ARG A 432 28.73 -1.82 -37.77
CA ARG A 432 27.90 -1.37 -36.62
C ARG A 432 26.67 -0.59 -37.15
N ARG A 433 25.54 -1.26 -37.23
CA ARG A 433 24.26 -0.58 -37.39
C ARG A 433 23.92 0.10 -36.09
N SER A 434 24.05 1.43 -36.06
CA SER A 434 23.46 2.27 -35.01
C SER A 434 21.95 2.06 -35.03
N LEU A 435 21.40 1.49 -33.96
CA LEU A 435 19.95 1.52 -33.69
C LEU A 435 19.54 2.95 -33.34
N ALA A 436 19.38 3.77 -34.37
CA ALA A 436 18.64 5.01 -34.27
C ALA A 436 17.16 4.65 -34.10
N VAL A 437 16.66 4.85 -32.89
CA VAL A 437 15.22 4.81 -32.59
C VAL A 437 14.56 5.95 -33.37
N GLY A 438 13.79 5.58 -34.41
CA GLY A 438 12.97 6.50 -35.17
C GLY A 438 11.95 7.19 -34.27
N ARG A 439 12.00 8.50 -34.27
CA ARG A 439 10.89 9.37 -33.88
C ARG A 439 9.88 9.37 -35.04
N GLU A 440 8.68 8.90 -34.78
CA GLU A 440 7.43 9.41 -35.34
C GLU A 440 6.29 9.27 -34.33
#